data_53594200003c9f8fc916f5b46cee8043
#
_entry.id   53594200003c9f8fc916f5b46cee8043
#
_cell.length_a   1.000
_cell.length_b   1.000
_cell.length_c   1.000
_cell.angle_alpha   90.00
_cell.angle_beta   90.00
_cell.angle_gamma   90.00
#
_symmetry.space_group_name_H-M   'P 1'
#
loop_
_entity.id
_entity.type
_entity.pdbx_description
1 polymer ?
#
loop_
_entity_poly.entity_id
_entity_poly.type
_entity_poly.pdbx_seq_one_letter_code
_entity_poly.pdbx_strand_id
1 'polypeptide(L)'
;MTDNLLAAAEEGVSIVTASRRLARSLLQEFARSMRSRGITAWRTPVIKPYSRWLKDSLEELSDGRHAYCASPAQSRVLWEECIRGVLPEAGPQLGPVVRSAMEAWMLVHTFEVPFDEIQEEIDSRDQRVFALAAARYRERLRSLGWLDDALLPGALTDSLGEARQLAGRKVIFAGFDRITPVQRTLNERLAESGVAVAFEGHGPSRTLSNAAYDTCEAEWRGAGRWARDRLLADPNERLAIIVSGLERNPDGIGRLIREGFVPGWQTGSAAAGHSVNVSLGRQLDEYPLIAIALLAVRWLHAPLTSRELGVLLRCSFIGVETSGARARLESELRK
;
A
#
# COMPACT_ATOMS: atom_id res chain seq x y z
N MET A 1 -16.80 18.05 -0.03
CA MET A 1 -16.39 16.69 0.32
C MET A 1 -15.44 16.68 1.53
N THR A 2 -14.21 17.15 1.43
CA THR A 2 -13.24 17.13 2.54
C THR A 2 -13.72 17.88 3.78
N ASP A 3 -14.35 19.05 3.63
CA ASP A 3 -14.85 19.87 4.74
C ASP A 3 -15.90 19.17 5.58
N ASN A 4 -16.81 18.39 4.96
CA ASN A 4 -17.82 17.60 5.68
C ASN A 4 -17.18 16.49 6.50
N LEU A 5 -16.14 15.82 5.97
CA LEU A 5 -15.40 14.80 6.72
C LEU A 5 -14.63 15.41 7.89
N LEU A 6 -14.04 16.59 7.70
CA LEU A 6 -13.31 17.28 8.78
C LEU A 6 -14.25 17.74 9.89
N ALA A 7 -15.43 18.25 9.55
CA ALA A 7 -16.45 18.63 10.52
C ALA A 7 -16.96 17.41 11.30
N ALA A 8 -17.26 16.30 10.62
CA ALA A 8 -17.65 15.06 11.27
C ALA A 8 -16.55 14.51 12.20
N ALA A 9 -15.30 14.62 11.80
CA ALA A 9 -14.15 14.21 12.62
C ALA A 9 -14.00 15.08 13.90
N GLU A 10 -14.30 16.37 13.81
CA GLU A 10 -14.33 17.29 14.94
C GLU A 10 -15.44 16.93 15.94
N GLU A 11 -16.60 16.48 15.46
CA GLU A 11 -17.71 15.95 16.24
C GLU A 11 -17.44 14.58 16.89
N GLY A 12 -16.28 13.97 16.60
CA GLY A 12 -15.90 12.66 17.14
C GLY A 12 -16.39 11.46 16.33
N VAL A 13 -16.89 11.68 15.11
CA VAL A 13 -17.25 10.59 14.19
C VAL A 13 -15.99 9.86 13.72
N SER A 14 -16.05 8.52 13.68
CA SER A 14 -14.96 7.70 13.16
C SER A 14 -14.94 7.73 11.65
N ILE A 15 -13.81 8.14 11.04
CA ILE A 15 -13.61 8.13 9.59
C ILE A 15 -12.70 6.97 9.22
N VAL A 16 -13.26 6.03 8.48
CA VAL A 16 -12.57 4.84 7.99
C VAL A 16 -12.22 5.05 6.52
N THR A 17 -10.93 5.02 6.20
CA THR A 17 -10.47 5.31 4.84
C THR A 17 -10.05 4.05 4.08
N ALA A 18 -10.27 4.02 2.77
CA ALA A 18 -9.85 2.92 1.91
C ALA A 18 -8.32 2.78 1.84
N SER A 19 -7.55 3.81 2.15
CA SER A 19 -6.08 3.77 2.08
C SER A 19 -5.41 4.54 3.22
N ARG A 20 -4.19 4.09 3.58
CA ARG A 20 -3.33 4.81 4.56
C ARG A 20 -2.96 6.23 4.09
N ARG A 21 -2.87 6.44 2.77
CA ARG A 21 -2.57 7.75 2.19
C ARG A 21 -3.70 8.73 2.44
N LEU A 22 -4.94 8.32 2.19
CA LEU A 22 -6.12 9.14 2.44
C LEU A 22 -6.25 9.48 3.93
N ALA A 23 -6.05 8.51 4.83
CA ALA A 23 -6.06 8.76 6.27
C ALA A 23 -5.04 9.84 6.66
N ARG A 24 -3.80 9.72 6.16
CA ARG A 24 -2.74 10.71 6.43
C ARG A 24 -3.08 12.08 5.87
N SER A 25 -3.61 12.15 4.65
CA SER A 25 -4.02 13.42 4.02
C SER A 25 -5.10 14.11 4.83
N LEU A 26 -6.16 13.39 5.24
CA LEU A 26 -7.24 13.93 6.05
C LEU A 26 -6.74 14.39 7.42
N LEU A 27 -5.86 13.65 8.08
CA LEU A 27 -5.24 14.06 9.35
C LEU A 27 -4.42 15.35 9.19
N GLN A 28 -3.67 15.49 8.11
CA GLN A 28 -2.90 16.71 7.82
C GLN A 28 -3.82 17.91 7.52
N GLU A 29 -4.89 17.69 6.77
CA GLU A 29 -5.88 18.73 6.47
C GLU A 29 -6.63 19.16 7.74
N PHE A 30 -7.03 18.20 8.58
CA PHE A 30 -7.62 18.49 9.88
C PHE A 30 -6.70 19.35 10.73
N ALA A 31 -5.42 18.96 10.89
CA ALA A 31 -4.46 19.73 11.65
C ALA A 31 -4.20 21.14 11.06
N ARG A 32 -4.25 21.27 9.74
CA ARG A 32 -4.14 22.58 9.05
C ARG A 32 -5.34 23.45 9.34
N SER A 33 -6.56 22.89 9.26
CA SER A 33 -7.81 23.59 9.59
C SER A 33 -7.83 24.07 11.04
N MET A 34 -7.42 23.25 11.99
CA MET A 34 -7.34 23.66 13.40
C MET A 34 -6.37 24.83 13.60
N ARG A 35 -5.18 24.76 13.01
CA ARG A 35 -4.19 25.85 13.11
C ARG A 35 -4.66 27.14 12.45
N SER A 36 -5.34 27.09 11.30
CA SER A 36 -5.86 28.31 10.64
C SER A 36 -6.93 29.03 11.46
N ARG A 37 -7.62 28.28 12.33
CA ARG A 37 -8.61 28.80 13.30
C ARG A 37 -7.98 29.25 14.62
N GLY A 38 -6.65 29.23 14.75
CA GLY A 38 -5.93 29.62 15.97
C GLY A 38 -5.97 28.59 17.10
N ILE A 39 -6.45 27.38 16.84
CA ILE A 39 -6.52 26.31 17.82
C ILE A 39 -5.15 25.63 17.91
N THR A 40 -4.54 25.64 19.09
CA THR A 40 -3.19 25.10 19.32
C THR A 40 -3.18 23.68 19.88
N ALA A 41 -4.29 23.25 20.51
CA ALA A 41 -4.45 21.90 21.05
C ALA A 41 -5.84 21.35 20.72
N TRP A 42 -5.90 20.10 20.28
CA TRP A 42 -7.14 19.41 19.95
C TRP A 42 -7.05 17.92 20.27
N ARG A 43 -8.18 17.30 20.43
CA ARG A 43 -8.28 15.83 20.51
C ARG A 43 -7.96 15.25 19.13
N THR A 44 -7.07 14.26 19.07
CA THR A 44 -6.77 13.56 17.80
C THR A 44 -8.03 12.91 17.24
N PRO A 45 -8.45 13.25 16.03
CA PRO A 45 -9.63 12.66 15.42
C PRO A 45 -9.42 11.18 15.09
N VAL A 46 -10.48 10.39 15.10
CA VAL A 46 -10.45 8.98 14.75
C VAL A 46 -10.54 8.86 13.23
N ILE A 47 -9.40 9.05 12.54
CA ILE A 47 -9.25 8.87 11.09
C ILE A 47 -8.27 7.74 10.85
N LYS A 48 -8.75 6.58 10.41
CA LYS A 48 -7.94 5.35 10.32
C LYS A 48 -8.14 4.64 8.99
N PRO A 49 -7.12 3.99 8.42
CA PRO A 49 -7.33 3.07 7.31
C PRO A 49 -8.12 1.84 7.76
N TYR A 50 -8.90 1.26 6.85
CA TYR A 50 -9.83 0.16 7.12
C TYR A 50 -9.21 -0.99 7.91
N SER A 51 -8.04 -1.48 7.50
CA SER A 51 -7.34 -2.57 8.19
C SER A 51 -6.98 -2.24 9.65
N ARG A 52 -6.60 -0.99 9.93
CA ARG A 52 -6.29 -0.57 11.29
C ARG A 52 -7.54 -0.40 12.13
N TRP A 53 -8.59 0.17 11.53
CA TRP A 53 -9.88 0.34 12.20
C TRP A 53 -10.48 -1.01 12.59
N LEU A 54 -10.42 -2.03 11.71
CA LEU A 54 -10.85 -3.39 12.04
C LEU A 54 -10.13 -3.96 13.26
N LYS A 55 -8.80 -3.86 13.30
CA LYS A 55 -7.98 -4.35 14.41
C LYS A 55 -8.35 -3.66 15.72
N ASP A 56 -8.41 -2.33 15.71
CA ASP A 56 -8.72 -1.55 16.90
C ASP A 56 -10.17 -1.83 17.39
N SER A 57 -11.13 -2.03 16.48
CA SER A 57 -12.51 -2.39 16.83
C SER A 57 -12.60 -3.79 17.43
N LEU A 58 -11.88 -4.76 16.89
CA LEU A 58 -11.81 -6.11 17.47
C LEU A 58 -11.16 -6.10 18.85
N GLU A 59 -10.05 -5.36 19.02
CA GLU A 59 -9.40 -5.20 20.32
C GLU A 59 -10.37 -4.60 21.35
N GLU A 60 -11.18 -3.63 20.97
CA GLU A 60 -12.17 -2.99 21.85
C GLU A 60 -13.31 -3.95 22.25
N LEU A 61 -13.79 -4.81 21.33
CA LEU A 61 -14.87 -5.74 21.59
C LEU A 61 -14.46 -7.00 22.35
N SER A 62 -13.19 -7.34 22.33
CA SER A 62 -12.67 -8.63 22.83
C SER A 62 -12.46 -8.68 24.36
N ASP A 63 -12.74 -7.61 25.12
CA ASP A 63 -12.54 -7.53 26.58
C ASP A 63 -11.20 -8.13 27.07
N GLY A 64 -10.11 -7.90 26.31
CA GLY A 64 -8.78 -8.44 26.63
C GLY A 64 -8.54 -9.91 26.23
N ARG A 65 -9.47 -10.57 25.57
CA ARG A 65 -9.28 -11.90 24.95
C ARG A 65 -8.84 -11.72 23.49
N HIS A 66 -7.64 -11.21 23.30
CA HIS A 66 -7.18 -10.85 21.97
C HIS A 66 -6.83 -12.08 21.14
N ALA A 67 -7.54 -12.29 20.03
CA ALA A 67 -6.96 -13.05 18.94
C ALA A 67 -5.74 -12.26 18.40
N TYR A 68 -4.58 -12.91 18.38
CA TYR A 68 -3.38 -12.26 17.86
C TYR A 68 -3.51 -12.03 16.35
N CYS A 69 -3.34 -10.79 15.93
CA CYS A 69 -3.35 -10.46 14.50
C CYS A 69 -1.96 -10.70 13.89
N ALA A 70 -1.83 -11.75 13.10
CA ALA A 70 -0.59 -12.06 12.40
C ALA A 70 -0.19 -10.91 11.46
N SER A 71 1.08 -10.52 11.51
CA SER A 71 1.65 -9.62 10.53
C SER A 71 1.75 -10.28 9.15
N PRO A 72 1.82 -9.51 8.05
CA PRO A 72 2.00 -10.08 6.71
C PRO A 72 3.22 -11.01 6.60
N ALA A 73 4.30 -10.72 7.35
CA ALA A 73 5.49 -11.56 7.38
C ALA A 73 5.24 -12.91 8.07
N GLN A 74 4.52 -12.89 9.19
CA GLN A 74 4.14 -14.11 9.91
C GLN A 74 3.17 -14.97 9.10
N SER A 75 2.15 -14.36 8.49
CA SER A 75 1.24 -15.05 7.58
C SER A 75 2.00 -15.70 6.43
N ARG A 76 2.96 -15.00 5.84
CA ARG A 76 3.81 -15.56 4.79
C ARG A 76 4.60 -16.79 5.24
N VAL A 77 5.22 -16.75 6.40
CA VAL A 77 5.98 -17.90 6.95
C VAL A 77 5.06 -19.10 7.15
N LEU A 78 3.87 -18.90 7.72
CA LEU A 78 2.89 -19.97 7.89
C LEU A 78 2.42 -20.54 6.54
N TRP A 79 2.20 -19.68 5.53
CA TRP A 79 1.88 -20.12 4.19
C TRP A 79 3.01 -20.93 3.55
N GLU A 80 4.27 -20.51 3.73
CA GLU A 80 5.44 -21.26 3.24
C GLU A 80 5.50 -22.66 3.87
N GLU A 81 5.26 -22.80 5.16
CA GLU A 81 5.19 -24.10 5.85
C GLU A 81 4.06 -24.97 5.29
N CYS A 82 2.86 -24.41 5.13
CA CYS A 82 1.70 -25.13 4.62
C CYS A 82 1.90 -25.62 3.18
N ILE A 83 2.46 -24.76 2.31
CA ILE A 83 2.72 -25.10 0.90
C ILE A 83 3.84 -26.13 0.78
N ARG A 84 4.94 -26.05 1.54
CA ARG A 84 5.98 -27.09 1.56
C ARG A 84 5.43 -28.45 1.97
N GLY A 85 4.47 -28.47 2.88
CA GLY A 85 3.80 -29.71 3.28
C GLY A 85 2.90 -30.32 2.24
N VAL A 86 2.45 -29.54 1.24
CA VAL A 86 1.59 -30.00 0.11
C VAL A 86 2.40 -30.20 -1.17
N LEU A 87 3.40 -29.35 -1.41
CA LEU A 87 4.23 -29.31 -2.60
C LEU A 87 5.71 -29.26 -2.20
N PRO A 88 6.31 -30.38 -1.73
CA PRO A 88 7.70 -30.40 -1.29
C PRO A 88 8.70 -30.04 -2.38
N GLU A 89 8.35 -30.29 -3.64
CA GLU A 89 9.16 -30.02 -4.83
C GLU A 89 9.13 -28.55 -5.30
N ALA A 90 8.42 -27.66 -4.60
CA ALA A 90 8.28 -26.26 -5.04
C ALA A 90 9.62 -25.52 -5.22
N GLY A 91 10.65 -25.84 -4.43
CA GLY A 91 12.00 -25.32 -4.57
C GLY A 91 12.04 -23.79 -4.81
N PRO A 92 12.67 -23.32 -5.91
CA PRO A 92 12.73 -21.88 -6.24
C PRO A 92 11.36 -21.24 -6.52
N GLN A 93 10.35 -22.03 -6.86
CA GLN A 93 8.99 -21.56 -7.16
C GLN A 93 8.18 -21.29 -5.88
N LEU A 94 8.66 -21.64 -4.71
CA LEU A 94 7.93 -21.51 -3.45
C LEU A 94 7.43 -20.07 -3.22
N GLY A 95 8.30 -19.08 -3.40
CA GLY A 95 7.95 -17.67 -3.16
C GLY A 95 6.79 -17.15 -4.03
N PRO A 96 6.80 -17.35 -5.35
CA PRO A 96 5.67 -17.06 -6.24
C PRO A 96 4.39 -17.80 -5.85
N VAL A 97 4.46 -19.10 -5.57
CA VAL A 97 3.28 -19.93 -5.19
C VAL A 97 2.67 -19.42 -3.88
N VAL A 98 3.49 -19.10 -2.88
CA VAL A 98 3.03 -18.51 -1.61
C VAL A 98 2.30 -17.20 -1.85
N ARG A 99 2.84 -16.33 -2.68
CA ARG A 99 2.20 -15.05 -3.01
C ARG A 99 0.83 -15.24 -3.63
N SER A 100 0.74 -16.09 -4.66
CA SER A 100 -0.53 -16.39 -5.32
C SER A 100 -1.54 -17.03 -4.36
N ALA A 101 -1.10 -17.91 -3.45
CA ALA A 101 -1.97 -18.52 -2.45
C ALA A 101 -2.49 -17.48 -1.44
N MET A 102 -1.66 -16.55 -0.98
CA MET A 102 -2.09 -15.47 -0.10
C MET A 102 -3.07 -14.52 -0.78
N GLU A 103 -2.86 -14.22 -2.06
CA GLU A 103 -3.79 -13.42 -2.86
C GLU A 103 -5.13 -14.12 -3.05
N ALA A 104 -5.13 -15.41 -3.40
CA ALA A 104 -6.34 -16.23 -3.51
C ALA A 104 -7.08 -16.32 -2.17
N TRP A 105 -6.38 -16.52 -1.05
CA TRP A 105 -6.95 -16.53 0.29
C TRP A 105 -7.67 -15.21 0.61
N MET A 106 -7.05 -14.08 0.31
CA MET A 106 -7.65 -12.77 0.49
C MET A 106 -8.92 -12.62 -0.36
N LEU A 107 -8.91 -13.07 -1.63
CA LEU A 107 -10.07 -13.00 -2.51
C LEU A 107 -11.22 -13.86 -2.00
N VAL A 108 -10.96 -15.11 -1.59
CA VAL A 108 -11.97 -16.02 -1.03
C VAL A 108 -12.74 -15.35 0.11
N HIS A 109 -12.03 -14.74 1.07
CA HIS A 109 -12.66 -14.07 2.20
C HIS A 109 -13.28 -12.73 1.82
N THR A 110 -12.69 -11.98 0.89
CA THR A 110 -13.25 -10.72 0.38
C THR A 110 -14.60 -10.92 -0.29
N PHE A 111 -14.74 -12.00 -1.04
CA PHE A 111 -15.96 -12.34 -1.80
C PHE A 111 -16.87 -13.33 -1.07
N GLU A 112 -16.50 -13.72 0.16
CA GLU A 112 -17.28 -14.67 1.00
C GLU A 112 -17.56 -15.98 0.28
N VAL A 113 -16.58 -16.48 -0.51
CA VAL A 113 -16.72 -17.75 -1.22
C VAL A 113 -16.67 -18.90 -0.23
N PRO A 114 -17.69 -19.77 -0.16
CA PRO A 114 -17.69 -20.93 0.72
C PRO A 114 -16.52 -21.87 0.37
N PHE A 115 -15.83 -22.36 1.40
CA PHE A 115 -14.62 -23.17 1.20
C PHE A 115 -14.96 -24.54 0.54
N ASP A 116 -16.18 -25.03 0.75
CA ASP A 116 -16.65 -26.28 0.20
C ASP A 116 -16.86 -26.16 -1.32
N GLU A 117 -17.37 -25.02 -1.80
CA GLU A 117 -17.49 -24.73 -3.23
C GLU A 117 -16.14 -24.74 -3.95
N ILE A 118 -15.07 -24.24 -3.28
CA ILE A 118 -13.72 -24.29 -3.87
C ILE A 118 -13.23 -25.72 -4.04
N GLN A 119 -13.61 -26.64 -3.13
CA GLN A 119 -13.21 -28.04 -3.21
C GLN A 119 -13.97 -28.82 -4.30
N GLU A 120 -15.19 -28.44 -4.58
CA GLU A 120 -16.03 -29.06 -5.59
C GLU A 120 -15.63 -28.67 -7.02
N GLU A 121 -15.07 -27.46 -7.23
CA GLU A 121 -14.70 -26.92 -8.54
C GLU A 121 -13.19 -26.99 -8.83
N ILE A 122 -12.48 -28.01 -8.32
CA ILE A 122 -11.05 -28.17 -8.57
C ILE A 122 -10.78 -28.79 -9.95
N ASP A 123 -10.41 -27.96 -10.92
CA ASP A 123 -10.07 -28.38 -12.28
C ASP A 123 -8.56 -28.47 -12.52
N SER A 124 -7.73 -27.83 -11.70
CA SER A 124 -6.28 -27.76 -11.91
C SER A 124 -5.47 -28.25 -10.70
N ARG A 125 -4.19 -28.59 -10.98
CA ARG A 125 -3.22 -28.93 -9.93
C ARG A 125 -3.04 -27.76 -8.97
N ASP A 126 -2.95 -26.53 -9.46
CA ASP A 126 -2.68 -25.34 -8.65
C ASP A 126 -3.84 -25.04 -7.70
N GLN A 127 -5.09 -25.19 -8.18
CA GLN A 127 -6.27 -25.06 -7.32
C GLN A 127 -6.27 -26.11 -6.20
N ARG A 128 -5.88 -27.35 -6.51
CA ARG A 128 -5.78 -28.41 -5.51
C ARG A 128 -4.70 -28.11 -4.47
N VAL A 129 -3.53 -27.64 -4.89
CA VAL A 129 -2.47 -27.23 -3.99
C VAL A 129 -2.95 -26.10 -3.09
N PHE A 130 -3.63 -25.09 -3.66
CA PHE A 130 -4.20 -23.99 -2.87
C PHE A 130 -5.22 -24.51 -1.84
N ALA A 131 -6.21 -25.30 -2.25
CA ALA A 131 -7.26 -25.79 -1.35
C ALA A 131 -6.68 -26.57 -0.16
N LEU A 132 -5.72 -27.48 -0.42
CA LEU A 132 -5.04 -28.25 0.64
C LEU A 132 -4.18 -27.37 1.56
N ALA A 133 -3.43 -26.44 0.99
CA ALA A 133 -2.59 -25.53 1.77
C ALA A 133 -3.45 -24.57 2.60
N ALA A 134 -4.55 -24.06 2.05
CA ALA A 134 -5.47 -23.16 2.74
C ALA A 134 -6.20 -23.86 3.91
N ALA A 135 -6.58 -25.13 3.73
CA ALA A 135 -7.14 -25.92 4.82
C ALA A 135 -6.14 -26.06 6.00
N ARG A 136 -4.87 -26.36 5.69
CA ARG A 136 -3.79 -26.44 6.70
C ARG A 136 -3.52 -25.07 7.34
N TYR A 137 -3.49 -24.02 6.55
CA TYR A 137 -3.28 -22.66 7.03
C TYR A 137 -4.38 -22.22 8.00
N ARG A 138 -5.65 -22.47 7.63
CA ARG A 138 -6.79 -22.21 8.51
C ARG A 138 -6.70 -22.95 9.83
N GLU A 139 -6.35 -24.23 9.79
CA GLU A 139 -6.17 -25.04 11.01
C GLU A 139 -4.99 -24.53 11.85
N ARG A 140 -3.91 -24.13 11.20
CA ARG A 140 -2.75 -23.55 11.88
C ARG A 140 -3.09 -22.24 12.59
N LEU A 141 -3.83 -21.34 11.93
CA LEU A 141 -4.31 -20.11 12.56
C LEU A 141 -5.21 -20.40 13.77
N ARG A 142 -6.13 -21.37 13.64
CA ARG A 142 -6.99 -21.79 14.76
C ARG A 142 -6.19 -22.32 15.93
N SER A 143 -5.23 -23.19 15.69
CA SER A 143 -4.41 -23.79 16.74
C SER A 143 -3.55 -22.78 17.49
N LEU A 144 -3.18 -21.68 16.83
CA LEU A 144 -2.43 -20.56 17.41
C LEU A 144 -3.34 -19.51 18.07
N GLY A 145 -4.63 -19.54 17.83
CA GLY A 145 -5.55 -18.46 18.22
C GLY A 145 -5.27 -17.16 17.45
N TRP A 146 -4.81 -17.27 16.19
CA TRP A 146 -4.42 -16.14 15.37
C TRP A 146 -5.47 -15.80 14.31
N LEU A 147 -5.54 -14.51 13.96
CA LEU A 147 -6.24 -14.00 12.78
C LEU A 147 -5.21 -13.40 11.82
N ASP A 148 -5.53 -13.41 10.53
CA ASP A 148 -4.80 -12.62 9.54
C ASP A 148 -5.70 -11.50 8.97
N ASP A 149 -5.13 -10.66 8.10
CA ASP A 149 -5.85 -9.52 7.54
C ASP A 149 -7.10 -9.93 6.72
N ALA A 150 -7.16 -11.14 6.16
CA ALA A 150 -8.30 -11.64 5.41
C ALA A 150 -9.49 -12.01 6.31
N LEU A 151 -9.22 -12.48 7.51
CA LEU A 151 -10.23 -12.93 8.48
C LEU A 151 -10.80 -11.80 9.34
N LEU A 152 -10.13 -10.65 9.41
CA LEU A 152 -10.54 -9.55 10.30
C LEU A 152 -11.97 -9.05 10.09
N PRO A 153 -12.47 -8.85 8.86
CA PRO A 153 -13.84 -8.37 8.68
C PRO A 153 -14.88 -9.36 9.20
N GLY A 154 -14.71 -10.65 8.89
CA GLY A 154 -15.60 -11.72 9.39
C GLY A 154 -15.55 -11.83 10.91
N ALA A 155 -14.36 -11.83 11.50
CA ALA A 155 -14.20 -11.89 12.95
C ALA A 155 -14.88 -10.70 13.67
N LEU A 156 -14.80 -9.48 13.08
CA LEU A 156 -15.53 -8.33 13.60
C LEU A 156 -17.03 -8.51 13.47
N THR A 157 -17.51 -8.99 12.31
CA THR A 157 -18.93 -9.29 12.07
C THR A 157 -19.50 -10.25 13.12
N ASP A 158 -18.77 -11.33 13.41
CA ASP A 158 -19.16 -12.31 14.41
C ASP A 158 -19.21 -11.73 15.83
N SER A 159 -18.24 -10.85 16.14
CA SER A 159 -18.14 -10.20 17.46
C SER A 159 -19.22 -9.17 17.71
N LEU A 160 -19.84 -8.59 16.67
CA LEU A 160 -20.89 -7.56 16.80
C LEU A 160 -22.20 -8.10 17.37
N GLY A 161 -22.48 -9.42 17.23
CA GLY A 161 -23.73 -10.04 17.73
C GLY A 161 -23.93 -9.96 19.25
N GLU A 162 -22.83 -9.82 20.02
CA GLU A 162 -22.85 -9.79 21.49
C GLU A 162 -22.60 -8.39 22.06
N ALA A 163 -22.18 -7.42 21.22
CA ALA A 163 -21.62 -6.16 21.68
C ALA A 163 -22.55 -4.96 21.52
N ARG A 164 -23.13 -4.51 22.64
CA ARG A 164 -23.80 -3.20 22.73
C ARG A 164 -22.83 -2.00 22.81
N GLN A 165 -21.52 -2.26 22.87
CA GLN A 165 -20.48 -1.23 23.12
C GLN A 165 -20.30 -0.23 21.97
N LEU A 166 -20.69 -0.61 20.75
CA LEU A 166 -20.61 0.28 19.58
C LEU A 166 -21.92 1.02 19.29
N ALA A 167 -23.01 0.70 19.98
CA ALA A 167 -24.31 1.33 19.75
C ALA A 167 -24.25 2.87 19.93
N GLY A 168 -24.88 3.59 19.02
CA GLY A 168 -24.91 5.06 19.01
C GLY A 168 -23.66 5.71 18.41
N ARG A 169 -22.63 4.95 18.03
CA ARG A 169 -21.49 5.50 17.30
C ARG A 169 -21.82 5.80 15.86
N LYS A 170 -21.06 6.72 15.27
CA LYS A 170 -21.13 7.03 13.85
C LYS A 170 -19.81 6.66 13.18
N VAL A 171 -19.90 6.02 12.02
CA VAL A 171 -18.76 5.63 11.20
C VAL A 171 -19.00 6.10 9.77
N ILE A 172 -18.02 6.80 9.17
CA ILE A 172 -18.07 7.22 7.78
C ILE A 172 -16.95 6.51 7.02
N PHE A 173 -17.32 5.75 5.99
CA PHE A 173 -16.39 5.12 5.06
C PHE A 173 -16.06 6.09 3.92
N ALA A 174 -14.79 6.45 3.77
CA ALA A 174 -14.32 7.45 2.82
C ALA A 174 -13.32 6.86 1.81
N GLY A 175 -13.51 7.19 0.52
CA GLY A 175 -12.63 6.80 -0.57
C GLY A 175 -12.76 5.34 -1.00
N PHE A 176 -13.90 4.70 -0.75
CA PHE A 176 -14.20 3.36 -1.24
C PHE A 176 -14.94 3.47 -2.58
N ASP A 177 -14.28 3.03 -3.66
CA ASP A 177 -14.88 3.02 -5.01
C ASP A 177 -15.92 1.92 -5.16
N ARG A 178 -15.67 0.79 -4.52
CA ARG A 178 -16.53 -0.39 -4.51
C ARG A 178 -16.59 -0.97 -3.10
N ILE A 179 -17.76 -1.44 -2.74
CA ILE A 179 -18.00 -2.16 -1.49
C ILE A 179 -17.97 -3.66 -1.83
N THR A 180 -17.03 -4.38 -1.22
CA THR A 180 -16.91 -5.83 -1.39
C THR A 180 -18.02 -6.56 -0.60
N PRO A 181 -18.33 -7.84 -0.94
CA PRO A 181 -19.32 -8.62 -0.20
C PRO A 181 -19.06 -8.61 1.32
N VAL A 182 -17.88 -8.98 1.77
CA VAL A 182 -17.54 -9.01 3.20
C VAL A 182 -17.67 -7.63 3.88
N GLN A 183 -17.40 -6.54 3.16
CA GLN A 183 -17.62 -5.18 3.67
C GLN A 183 -19.11 -4.86 3.78
N ARG A 184 -19.92 -5.33 2.83
CA ARG A 184 -21.38 -5.16 2.87
C ARG A 184 -21.96 -5.87 4.08
N THR A 185 -21.63 -7.15 4.26
CA THR A 185 -22.05 -7.96 5.40
C THR A 185 -21.66 -7.29 6.72
N LEU A 186 -20.42 -6.82 6.85
CA LEU A 186 -19.97 -6.09 8.03
C LEU A 186 -20.78 -4.81 8.27
N ASN A 187 -21.05 -4.02 7.22
CA ASN A 187 -21.79 -2.75 7.35
C ASN A 187 -23.25 -2.98 7.76
N GLU A 188 -23.87 -4.03 7.24
CA GLU A 188 -25.23 -4.45 7.63
C GLU A 188 -25.26 -4.82 9.13
N ARG A 189 -24.29 -5.61 9.57
CA ARG A 189 -24.17 -6.00 11.00
C ARG A 189 -23.87 -4.81 11.92
N LEU A 190 -23.04 -3.87 11.49
CA LEU A 190 -22.81 -2.61 12.22
C LEU A 190 -24.10 -1.82 12.38
N ALA A 191 -24.89 -1.68 11.31
CA ALA A 191 -26.17 -0.99 11.35
C ALA A 191 -27.19 -1.69 12.29
N GLU A 192 -27.27 -3.02 12.22
CA GLU A 192 -28.10 -3.83 13.12
C GLU A 192 -27.70 -3.66 14.60
N SER A 193 -26.39 -3.47 14.86
CA SER A 193 -25.84 -3.21 16.20
C SER A 193 -26.03 -1.76 16.67
N GLY A 194 -26.74 -0.93 15.91
CA GLY A 194 -27.04 0.47 16.25
C GLY A 194 -25.93 1.46 15.93
N VAL A 195 -24.98 1.09 15.07
CA VAL A 195 -23.94 2.00 14.54
C VAL A 195 -24.49 2.73 13.31
N ALA A 196 -24.41 4.06 13.30
CA ALA A 196 -24.77 4.84 12.12
C ALA A 196 -23.65 4.77 11.08
N VAL A 197 -23.89 4.04 9.98
CA VAL A 197 -22.92 3.87 8.89
C VAL A 197 -23.24 4.81 7.74
N ALA A 198 -22.26 5.56 7.27
CA ALA A 198 -22.37 6.40 6.09
C ALA A 198 -21.18 6.18 5.13
N PHE A 199 -21.42 6.44 3.85
CA PHE A 199 -20.37 6.39 2.81
C PHE A 199 -20.21 7.79 2.22
N GLU A 200 -18.96 8.26 2.18
CA GLU A 200 -18.62 9.47 1.44
C GLU A 200 -18.34 9.07 0.00
N GLY A 201 -19.31 9.37 -0.87
CA GLY A 201 -19.23 9.09 -2.31
C GLY A 201 -18.39 10.11 -3.05
N HIS A 202 -17.96 9.75 -4.25
CA HIS A 202 -17.36 10.70 -5.19
C HIS A 202 -18.45 11.66 -5.69
N GLY A 203 -18.10 12.95 -5.75
CA GLY A 203 -18.98 13.97 -6.34
C GLY A 203 -19.26 13.68 -7.83
N PRO A 204 -20.24 14.40 -8.43
CA PRO A 204 -20.62 14.18 -9.81
C PRO A 204 -19.43 14.29 -10.75
N SER A 205 -19.38 13.39 -11.75
CA SER A 205 -18.36 13.38 -12.79
C SER A 205 -18.30 14.73 -13.50
N ARG A 206 -17.09 15.28 -13.61
CA ARG A 206 -16.84 16.49 -14.39
C ARG A 206 -16.77 16.15 -15.89
N THR A 207 -16.79 17.18 -16.74
CA THR A 207 -16.67 17.05 -18.19
C THR A 207 -15.42 16.23 -18.55
N LEU A 208 -15.61 15.17 -19.33
CA LEU A 208 -14.53 14.37 -19.89
C LEU A 208 -14.05 14.98 -21.19
N SER A 209 -12.74 15.06 -21.37
CA SER A 209 -12.10 15.38 -22.65
C SER A 209 -11.10 14.27 -22.97
N ASN A 210 -11.04 13.89 -24.26
CA ASN A 210 -10.14 12.85 -24.75
C ASN A 210 -9.07 13.49 -25.64
N ALA A 211 -7.84 12.99 -25.55
CA ALA A 211 -6.75 13.31 -26.46
C ALA A 211 -6.08 11.98 -26.88
N ALA A 212 -5.79 11.85 -28.16
CA ALA A 212 -5.08 10.70 -28.72
C ALA A 212 -3.65 11.10 -29.09
N TYR A 213 -2.72 10.17 -28.91
CA TYR A 213 -1.30 10.33 -29.23
C TYR A 213 -0.77 9.09 -29.94
N ASP A 214 0.20 9.27 -30.83
CA ASP A 214 0.76 8.19 -31.65
C ASP A 214 1.65 7.22 -30.81
N THR A 215 2.20 7.72 -29.71
CA THR A 215 3.08 6.92 -28.81
C THR A 215 2.81 7.23 -27.34
N CYS A 216 3.11 6.27 -26.47
CA CYS A 216 3.01 6.45 -25.02
C CYS A 216 3.90 7.62 -24.52
N GLU A 217 5.10 7.80 -25.12
CA GLU A 217 5.99 8.90 -24.75
C GLU A 217 5.37 10.27 -25.10
N ALA A 218 4.70 10.36 -26.25
CA ALA A 218 4.00 11.59 -26.65
C ALA A 218 2.81 11.87 -25.72
N GLU A 219 2.08 10.82 -25.32
CA GLU A 219 0.98 10.90 -24.33
C GLU A 219 1.49 11.42 -22.98
N TRP A 220 2.56 10.86 -22.43
CA TRP A 220 3.10 11.28 -21.13
C TRP A 220 3.62 12.72 -21.16
N ARG A 221 4.30 13.14 -22.25
CA ARG A 221 4.66 14.55 -22.44
C ARG A 221 3.42 15.43 -22.59
N GLY A 222 2.39 14.92 -23.28
CA GLY A 222 1.08 15.59 -23.43
C GLY A 222 0.41 15.81 -22.07
N ALA A 223 0.38 14.81 -21.22
CA ALA A 223 -0.14 14.93 -19.86
C ALA A 223 0.64 15.97 -19.03
N GLY A 224 1.97 16.01 -19.19
CA GLY A 224 2.81 17.05 -18.55
C GLY A 224 2.46 18.46 -19.04
N ARG A 225 2.27 18.66 -20.34
CA ARG A 225 1.84 19.96 -20.91
C ARG A 225 0.46 20.37 -20.39
N TRP A 226 -0.49 19.44 -20.40
CA TRP A 226 -1.82 19.67 -19.85
C TRP A 226 -1.76 20.13 -18.39
N ALA A 227 -0.99 19.45 -17.56
CA ALA A 227 -0.83 19.82 -16.15
C ALA A 227 -0.23 21.21 -15.98
N ARG A 228 0.78 21.57 -16.78
CA ARG A 228 1.35 22.92 -16.80
C ARG A 228 0.31 23.97 -17.14
N ASP A 229 -0.44 23.76 -18.22
CA ASP A 229 -1.40 24.72 -18.72
C ASP A 229 -2.54 24.96 -17.71
N ARG A 230 -2.96 23.89 -17.00
CA ARG A 230 -3.93 24.00 -15.90
C ARG A 230 -3.38 24.80 -14.71
N LEU A 231 -2.14 24.54 -14.26
CA LEU A 231 -1.54 25.25 -13.13
C LEU A 231 -1.15 26.70 -13.49
N LEU A 232 -0.91 27.01 -14.75
CA LEU A 232 -0.76 28.40 -15.21
C LEU A 232 -2.10 29.17 -15.14
N ALA A 233 -3.22 28.48 -15.38
CA ALA A 233 -4.56 29.07 -15.25
C ALA A 233 -5.01 29.19 -13.78
N ASP A 234 -4.74 28.20 -12.96
CA ASP A 234 -5.00 28.20 -11.52
C ASP A 234 -3.85 27.55 -10.75
N PRO A 235 -2.93 28.33 -10.16
CA PRO A 235 -1.78 27.81 -9.41
C PRO A 235 -2.14 26.97 -8.17
N ASN A 236 -3.36 27.07 -7.65
CA ASN A 236 -3.84 26.31 -6.49
C ASN A 236 -4.55 25.02 -6.88
N GLU A 237 -4.72 24.74 -8.17
CA GLU A 237 -5.38 23.51 -8.62
C GLU A 237 -4.57 22.28 -8.22
N ARG A 238 -5.29 21.25 -7.72
CA ARG A 238 -4.70 19.95 -7.40
C ARG A 238 -4.87 19.02 -8.58
N LEU A 239 -3.78 18.62 -9.20
CA LEU A 239 -3.75 17.76 -10.37
C LEU A 239 -3.15 16.39 -10.04
N ALA A 240 -3.68 15.36 -10.67
CA ALA A 240 -3.13 14.02 -10.65
C ALA A 240 -3.08 13.44 -12.06
N ILE A 241 -1.96 12.81 -12.40
CA ILE A 241 -1.78 12.02 -13.63
C ILE A 241 -1.73 10.56 -13.21
N ILE A 242 -2.70 9.77 -13.67
CA ILE A 242 -2.79 8.34 -13.36
C ILE A 242 -2.28 7.57 -14.58
N VAL A 243 -1.23 6.78 -14.38
CA VAL A 243 -0.58 6.01 -15.44
C VAL A 243 -0.71 4.52 -15.13
N SER A 244 -1.30 3.76 -16.06
CA SER A 244 -1.35 2.31 -15.97
C SER A 244 0.06 1.72 -16.14
N GLY A 245 0.44 0.79 -15.25
CA GLY A 245 1.77 0.16 -15.29
C GLY A 245 2.92 1.08 -14.91
N LEU A 246 2.67 2.12 -14.11
CA LEU A 246 3.70 3.05 -13.62
C LEU A 246 4.86 2.32 -12.92
N GLU A 247 4.58 1.20 -12.25
CA GLU A 247 5.56 0.37 -11.53
C GLU A 247 6.64 -0.24 -12.43
N ARG A 248 6.39 -0.37 -13.74
CA ARG A 248 7.35 -0.95 -14.69
C ARG A 248 8.51 -0.02 -15.00
N ASN A 249 8.26 1.30 -15.00
CA ASN A 249 9.26 2.31 -15.33
C ASN A 249 8.90 3.68 -14.72
N PRO A 250 8.86 3.81 -13.39
CA PRO A 250 8.42 5.05 -12.73
C PRO A 250 9.32 6.25 -13.04
N ASP A 251 10.63 6.03 -13.14
CA ASP A 251 11.61 7.07 -13.43
C ASP A 251 11.51 7.58 -14.88
N GLY A 252 11.37 6.67 -15.84
CA GLY A 252 11.24 7.02 -17.25
C GLY A 252 9.96 7.78 -17.54
N ILE A 253 8.84 7.30 -17.00
CA ILE A 253 7.52 7.95 -17.12
C ILE A 253 7.55 9.31 -16.44
N GLY A 254 8.03 9.39 -15.18
CA GLY A 254 8.15 10.64 -14.45
C GLY A 254 9.04 11.68 -15.14
N ARG A 255 10.12 11.22 -15.82
CA ARG A 255 10.98 12.07 -16.64
C ARG A 255 10.22 12.65 -17.83
N LEU A 256 9.47 11.84 -18.58
CA LEU A 256 8.73 12.28 -19.77
C LEU A 256 7.58 13.23 -19.40
N ILE A 257 6.86 12.98 -18.32
CA ILE A 257 5.86 13.91 -17.79
C ILE A 257 6.53 15.25 -17.41
N ARG A 258 7.70 15.21 -16.78
CA ARG A 258 8.46 16.42 -16.39
C ARG A 258 8.97 17.17 -17.60
N GLU A 259 9.38 16.48 -18.67
CA GLU A 259 9.75 17.13 -19.95
C GLU A 259 8.59 17.94 -20.55
N GLY A 260 7.36 17.41 -20.44
CA GLY A 260 6.17 18.14 -20.86
C GLY A 260 5.81 19.31 -19.95
N PHE A 261 5.97 19.11 -18.62
CA PHE A 261 5.61 20.08 -17.59
C PHE A 261 6.59 21.25 -17.52
N VAL A 262 7.90 21.00 -17.51
CA VAL A 262 8.98 21.99 -17.50
C VAL A 262 9.95 21.69 -18.64
N PRO A 263 9.72 22.22 -19.85
CA PRO A 263 10.66 22.05 -20.96
C PRO A 263 12.07 22.53 -20.58
N GLY A 264 13.10 21.73 -20.89
CA GLY A 264 14.48 22.05 -20.55
C GLY A 264 14.86 21.88 -19.08
N TRP A 265 14.05 21.19 -18.28
CA TRP A 265 14.30 20.98 -16.83
C TRP A 265 15.69 20.37 -16.54
N GLN A 266 16.28 19.61 -17.48
CA GLN A 266 17.60 18.99 -17.32
C GLN A 266 18.73 20.01 -17.19
N THR A 267 18.56 21.18 -17.82
CA THR A 267 19.52 22.29 -17.81
C THR A 267 19.10 23.44 -16.90
N GLY A 268 17.92 23.32 -16.27
CA GLY A 268 17.31 24.33 -15.41
C GLY A 268 17.75 24.24 -13.94
N SER A 269 17.07 24.98 -13.08
CA SER A 269 17.32 24.97 -11.64
C SER A 269 16.97 23.62 -11.00
N ALA A 270 17.61 23.29 -9.86
CA ALA A 270 17.30 22.08 -9.08
C ALA A 270 15.81 21.99 -8.68
N ALA A 271 15.12 23.11 -8.51
CA ALA A 271 13.68 23.16 -8.23
C ALA A 271 12.81 22.54 -9.33
N ALA A 272 13.23 22.65 -10.60
CA ALA A 272 12.52 22.04 -11.73
C ALA A 272 12.52 20.49 -11.65
N GLY A 273 13.55 19.90 -11.05
CA GLY A 273 13.65 18.45 -10.85
C GLY A 273 12.57 17.89 -9.91
N HIS A 274 12.04 18.69 -8.99
CA HIS A 274 11.04 18.30 -7.98
C HIS A 274 9.61 18.72 -8.34
N SER A 275 9.37 19.26 -9.52
CA SER A 275 8.07 19.77 -9.96
C SER A 275 7.00 18.68 -10.14
N VAL A 276 7.39 17.42 -10.35
CA VAL A 276 6.50 16.27 -10.51
C VAL A 276 6.80 15.26 -9.42
N ASN A 277 5.80 14.98 -8.58
CA ASN A 277 5.89 13.96 -7.55
C ASN A 277 5.37 12.61 -8.08
N VAL A 278 6.23 11.61 -8.13
CA VAL A 278 5.86 10.24 -8.48
C VAL A 278 5.48 9.50 -7.22
N SER A 279 4.24 8.99 -7.16
CA SER A 279 3.69 8.40 -5.92
C SER A 279 4.25 7.02 -5.57
N LEU A 280 4.91 6.33 -6.50
CA LEU A 280 5.65 5.10 -6.25
C LEU A 280 7.00 5.46 -5.62
N GLY A 281 7.27 4.91 -4.44
CA GLY A 281 8.60 4.95 -3.86
C GLY A 281 9.54 4.03 -4.62
N ARG A 282 10.83 4.34 -4.61
CA ARG A 282 11.88 3.40 -5.01
C ARG A 282 12.09 2.37 -3.92
N GLN A 283 12.51 1.16 -4.30
CA GLN A 283 12.98 0.18 -3.33
C GLN A 283 14.17 0.77 -2.57
N LEU A 284 14.26 0.45 -1.28
CA LEU A 284 15.28 1.06 -0.41
C LEU A 284 16.72 0.73 -0.89
N ASP A 285 16.91 -0.45 -1.43
CA ASP A 285 18.16 -0.96 -1.99
C ASP A 285 18.56 -0.32 -3.33
N GLU A 286 17.65 0.39 -4.00
CA GLU A 286 17.95 1.19 -5.20
C GLU A 286 18.58 2.55 -4.88
N TYR A 287 18.56 2.98 -3.61
CA TYR A 287 19.23 4.20 -3.20
C TYR A 287 20.74 3.96 -3.10
N PRO A 288 21.58 4.75 -3.79
CA PRO A 288 23.03 4.48 -3.88
C PRO A 288 23.71 4.26 -2.53
N LEU A 289 23.38 5.06 -1.52
CA LEU A 289 23.91 4.91 -0.16
C LEU A 289 23.56 3.56 0.46
N ILE A 290 22.28 3.17 0.34
CA ILE A 290 21.77 1.91 0.91
C ILE A 290 22.33 0.71 0.14
N ALA A 291 22.35 0.77 -1.20
CA ALA A 291 22.95 -0.26 -2.05
C ALA A 291 24.41 -0.54 -1.66
N ILE A 292 25.19 0.52 -1.45
CA ILE A 292 26.58 0.41 -1.01
C ILE A 292 26.70 -0.17 0.41
N ALA A 293 25.85 0.27 1.33
CA ALA A 293 25.83 -0.28 2.69
C ALA A 293 25.49 -1.78 2.71
N LEU A 294 24.46 -2.20 1.94
CA LEU A 294 24.10 -3.60 1.80
C LEU A 294 25.21 -4.42 1.14
N LEU A 295 25.88 -3.87 0.14
CA LEU A 295 27.01 -4.51 -0.53
C LEU A 295 28.20 -4.68 0.44
N ALA A 296 28.48 -3.70 1.29
CA ALA A 296 29.52 -3.78 2.32
C ALA A 296 29.16 -4.85 3.38
N VAL A 297 27.92 -4.92 3.84
CA VAL A 297 27.47 -5.98 4.76
C VAL A 297 27.59 -7.36 4.11
N ARG A 298 27.19 -7.50 2.83
CA ARG A 298 27.34 -8.77 2.12
C ARG A 298 28.81 -9.20 2.01
N TRP A 299 29.73 -8.28 1.84
CA TRP A 299 31.18 -8.56 1.80
C TRP A 299 31.70 -9.21 3.09
N LEU A 300 31.09 -8.96 4.25
CA LEU A 300 31.46 -9.60 5.50
C LEU A 300 31.13 -11.11 5.51
N HIS A 301 30.23 -11.56 4.65
CA HIS A 301 29.71 -12.93 4.63
C HIS A 301 30.11 -13.71 3.36
N ALA A 302 30.43 -13.02 2.28
CA ALA A 302 30.79 -13.64 1.00
C ALA A 302 31.75 -12.75 0.19
N PRO A 303 32.66 -13.35 -0.62
CA PRO A 303 33.51 -12.58 -1.51
C PRO A 303 32.68 -11.83 -2.55
N LEU A 304 33.11 -10.61 -2.87
CA LEU A 304 32.51 -9.80 -3.91
C LEU A 304 33.09 -10.17 -5.29
N THR A 305 32.24 -10.06 -6.31
CA THR A 305 32.71 -10.10 -7.70
C THR A 305 33.52 -8.86 -8.03
N SER A 306 34.39 -8.91 -9.07
CA SER A 306 35.16 -7.76 -9.53
C SER A 306 34.30 -6.55 -9.88
N ARG A 307 33.10 -6.80 -10.42
CA ARG A 307 32.10 -5.75 -10.72
C ARG A 307 31.61 -5.05 -9.46
N GLU A 308 31.26 -5.81 -8.43
CA GLU A 308 30.76 -5.31 -7.15
C GLU A 308 31.85 -4.58 -6.37
N LEU A 309 33.08 -5.10 -6.39
CA LEU A 309 34.21 -4.42 -5.81
C LEU A 309 34.48 -3.09 -6.52
N GLY A 310 34.39 -3.06 -7.86
CA GLY A 310 34.48 -1.83 -8.63
C GLY A 310 33.40 -0.80 -8.28
N VAL A 311 32.17 -1.23 -7.93
CA VAL A 311 31.11 -0.34 -7.44
C VAL A 311 31.48 0.26 -6.09
N LEU A 312 31.98 -0.54 -5.14
CA LEU A 312 32.45 -0.06 -3.84
C LEU A 312 33.61 0.94 -3.95
N LEU A 313 34.64 0.62 -4.78
CA LEU A 313 35.79 1.48 -4.94
C LEU A 313 35.51 2.83 -5.59
N ARG A 314 34.49 2.88 -6.46
CA ARG A 314 34.08 4.13 -7.13
C ARG A 314 33.02 4.93 -6.37
N CYS A 315 32.42 4.39 -5.31
CA CYS A 315 31.40 5.11 -4.57
C CYS A 315 31.98 6.28 -3.76
N SER A 316 31.17 7.33 -3.58
CA SER A 316 31.54 8.51 -2.79
C SER A 316 31.20 8.41 -1.30
N PHE A 317 30.59 7.30 -0.88
CA PHE A 317 30.06 7.14 0.49
C PHE A 317 31.04 6.43 1.44
N ILE A 318 32.12 5.85 0.94
CA ILE A 318 33.11 5.11 1.73
C ILE A 318 34.45 5.84 1.70
N GLY A 319 34.97 6.12 2.89
CA GLY A 319 36.33 6.63 3.10
C GLY A 319 36.50 8.13 2.92
N VAL A 320 37.44 8.67 3.70
CA VAL A 320 37.82 10.09 3.71
C VAL A 320 38.93 10.37 2.67
N GLU A 321 39.57 9.32 2.14
CA GLU A 321 40.68 9.45 1.22
C GLU A 321 40.25 9.71 -0.23
N THR A 322 41.14 10.39 -0.94
CA THR A 322 40.91 10.87 -2.30
C THR A 322 40.44 9.77 -3.22
N SER A 323 39.38 10.02 -3.99
CA SER A 323 38.81 9.15 -5.03
C SER A 323 39.86 8.61 -6.02
N GLY A 324 41.01 9.31 -6.17
CA GLY A 324 42.08 8.92 -7.05
C GLY A 324 42.85 7.66 -6.65
N ALA A 325 43.07 7.39 -5.36
CA ALA A 325 43.74 6.18 -4.90
C ALA A 325 42.87 4.92 -5.14
N ARG A 326 41.59 5.03 -4.88
CA ARG A 326 40.61 3.95 -5.12
C ARG A 326 40.39 3.67 -6.59
N ALA A 327 40.39 4.70 -7.43
CA ALA A 327 40.29 4.54 -8.89
C ALA A 327 41.53 3.83 -9.49
N ARG A 328 42.73 4.10 -8.96
CA ARG A 328 43.92 3.38 -9.35
C ARG A 328 43.87 1.90 -8.98
N LEU A 329 43.48 1.60 -7.73
CA LEU A 329 43.31 0.23 -7.26
C LEU A 329 42.25 -0.52 -8.11
N GLU A 330 41.13 0.12 -8.45
CA GLU A 330 40.11 -0.47 -9.31
C GLU A 330 40.64 -0.77 -10.72
N SER A 331 41.46 0.13 -11.27
CA SER A 331 42.11 -0.07 -12.57
C SER A 331 43.14 -1.21 -12.55
N GLU A 332 43.86 -1.38 -11.45
CA GLU A 332 44.83 -2.48 -11.29
C GLU A 332 44.13 -3.84 -11.14
N LEU A 333 43.03 -3.90 -10.44
CA LEU A 333 42.23 -5.12 -10.24
C LEU A 333 41.49 -5.59 -11.51
N ARG A 334 41.40 -4.76 -12.53
CA ARG A 334 40.83 -5.13 -13.83
C ARG A 334 41.83 -5.74 -14.81
N LYS A 335 43.15 -5.59 -14.55
CA LYS A 335 44.23 -6.20 -15.35
C LYS A 335 44.41 -7.66 -15.00
#